data_b3efcde8fbee860640c25c363b9b48fd
#
_entry.id   b3efcde8fbee860640c25c363b9b48fd
#
_cell.length_a   1.000
_cell.length_b   1.000
_cell.length_c   1.000
_cell.angle_alpha   90.00
_cell.angle_beta   90.00
_cell.angle_gamma   90.00
#
_symmetry.space_group_name_H-M   'P 1'
#
loop_
_entity.id
_entity.type
_entity.pdbx_description
1 polymer ?
#
loop_
_entity_poly.entity_id
_entity_poly.type
_entity_poly.pdbx_seq_one_letter_code
_entity_poly.pdbx_strand_id
1 'polypeptide(L)'
;MSDPNPVVAVIGLGRMGSAMARRFHDAGHDLILWNRDRSKAEAVAADTAATVSETAGSAAHKAEIVVTSLAADEALRAVYLDPGGIVEGIRSGSIAVDTSTVNPDAILEVGARIDARGAEFLDCPVSGSVSTVEAGALTVMAGGDPDLIARVEPLLASISKRVVRVGPRGAGAACKLAVNSLVHGLNVALSEALVLAEKAGVDREMAYEVFVSGAGGAPFVEYKREAYLHPESAVVAFTLDLVVKDLELITGLGASVGARMHQAETGLGIVRQAIEAGMGSHDLSAIAVFLRRGET
;
A
#
# COMPACT_ATOMS: atom_id res chain seq x y z
N MET A 1 20.08 -0.80 -30.53
CA MET A 1 20.48 -0.49 -29.17
C MET A 1 19.17 -0.21 -28.44
N SER A 2 18.79 -1.01 -27.43
CA SER A 2 17.63 -0.69 -26.59
C SER A 2 17.90 0.66 -25.93
N ASP A 3 16.90 1.54 -25.88
CA ASP A 3 16.99 2.75 -25.08
C ASP A 3 17.38 2.37 -23.64
N PRO A 4 18.26 3.14 -22.99
CA PRO A 4 18.63 2.85 -21.59
C PRO A 4 17.37 2.90 -20.72
N ASN A 5 17.29 2.01 -19.72
CA ASN A 5 16.18 2.03 -18.76
C ASN A 5 16.12 3.41 -18.08
N PRO A 6 14.93 3.98 -17.85
CA PRO A 6 14.80 5.28 -17.21
C PRO A 6 15.39 5.26 -15.80
N VAL A 7 15.98 6.37 -15.38
CA VAL A 7 16.41 6.61 -13.99
C VAL A 7 15.17 6.77 -13.11
N VAL A 8 15.08 5.97 -12.04
CA VAL A 8 13.92 5.93 -11.15
C VAL A 8 14.28 6.48 -9.77
N ALA A 9 13.56 7.49 -9.31
CA ALA A 9 13.61 7.89 -7.92
C ALA A 9 12.57 7.09 -7.12
N VAL A 10 12.97 6.46 -6.01
CA VAL A 10 12.03 5.81 -5.08
C VAL A 10 12.02 6.60 -3.77
N ILE A 11 10.85 7.12 -3.44
CA ILE A 11 10.62 8.04 -2.32
C ILE A 11 9.62 7.42 -1.35
N GLY A 12 10.07 7.25 -0.09
CA GLY A 12 9.32 6.51 0.92
C GLY A 12 9.75 5.04 0.94
N LEU A 13 10.77 4.76 1.76
CA LEU A 13 11.38 3.43 1.88
C LEU A 13 10.91 2.74 3.17
N GLY A 14 9.59 2.64 3.29
CA GLY A 14 8.93 1.71 4.18
C GLY A 14 9.07 0.27 3.65
N ARG A 15 8.35 -0.68 4.23
CA ARG A 15 8.41 -2.10 3.80
C ARG A 15 8.15 -2.28 2.31
N MET A 16 7.07 -1.67 1.80
CA MET A 16 6.69 -1.80 0.39
C MET A 16 7.66 -1.07 -0.53
N GLY A 17 7.97 0.20 -0.24
CA GLY A 17 8.88 0.99 -1.08
C GLY A 17 10.29 0.43 -1.14
N SER A 18 10.81 -0.14 -0.04
CA SER A 18 12.11 -0.84 -0.04
C SER A 18 12.09 -2.10 -0.91
N ALA A 19 11.02 -2.88 -0.85
CA ALA A 19 10.88 -4.06 -1.71
C ALA A 19 10.73 -3.68 -3.19
N MET A 20 9.95 -2.63 -3.49
CA MET A 20 9.83 -2.09 -4.85
C MET A 20 11.19 -1.59 -5.38
N ALA A 21 11.96 -0.85 -4.58
CA ALA A 21 13.27 -0.36 -4.99
C ALA A 21 14.22 -1.50 -5.38
N ARG A 22 14.28 -2.58 -4.59
CA ARG A 22 15.08 -3.77 -4.94
C ARG A 22 14.62 -4.39 -6.26
N ARG A 23 13.30 -4.54 -6.45
CA ARG A 23 12.76 -5.09 -7.71
C ARG A 23 13.05 -4.23 -8.93
N PHE A 24 13.02 -2.89 -8.79
CA PHE A 24 13.40 -1.98 -9.86
C PHE A 24 14.89 -2.09 -10.18
N HIS A 25 15.74 -2.21 -9.15
CA HIS A 25 17.17 -2.49 -9.34
C HIS A 25 17.40 -3.82 -10.08
N ASP A 26 16.75 -4.91 -9.65
CA ASP A 26 16.86 -6.23 -10.29
C ASP A 26 16.37 -6.21 -11.75
N ALA A 27 15.46 -5.31 -12.09
CA ALA A 27 15.02 -5.05 -13.46
C ALA A 27 15.98 -4.18 -14.27
N GLY A 28 17.11 -3.75 -13.67
CA GLY A 28 18.19 -3.01 -14.33
C GLY A 28 17.99 -1.50 -14.38
N HIS A 29 17.17 -0.92 -13.50
CA HIS A 29 17.03 0.53 -13.38
C HIS A 29 18.10 1.13 -12.46
N ASP A 30 18.64 2.28 -12.86
CA ASP A 30 19.43 3.12 -11.98
C ASP A 30 18.51 3.83 -10.98
N LEU A 31 18.86 3.74 -9.68
CA LEU A 31 17.99 4.22 -8.61
C LEU A 31 18.55 5.44 -7.87
N ILE A 32 17.63 6.33 -7.53
CA ILE A 32 17.86 7.43 -6.59
C ILE A 32 16.87 7.27 -5.45
N LEU A 33 17.37 7.19 -4.22
CA LEU A 33 16.58 6.89 -3.05
C LEU A 33 16.45 8.09 -2.13
N TRP A 34 15.25 8.29 -1.60
CA TRP A 34 15.03 9.22 -0.52
C TRP A 34 13.99 8.71 0.47
N ASN A 35 14.26 8.94 1.74
CA ASN A 35 13.31 8.70 2.82
C ASN A 35 13.54 9.72 3.95
N ARG A 36 12.49 10.14 4.65
CA ARG A 36 12.58 11.06 5.79
C ARG A 36 13.58 10.59 6.85
N ASP A 37 13.54 9.30 7.17
CA ASP A 37 14.59 8.62 7.93
C ASP A 37 15.65 8.12 6.95
N ARG A 38 16.77 8.84 6.87
CA ARG A 38 17.86 8.60 5.92
C ARG A 38 18.46 7.18 6.05
N SER A 39 18.48 6.62 7.26
CA SER A 39 19.06 5.29 7.50
C SER A 39 18.35 4.20 6.69
N LYS A 40 17.05 4.35 6.43
CA LYS A 40 16.29 3.41 5.58
C LYS A 40 16.70 3.49 4.11
N ALA A 41 17.02 4.68 3.63
CA ALA A 41 17.54 4.86 2.25
C ALA A 41 18.95 4.26 2.12
N GLU A 42 19.80 4.48 3.10
CA GLU A 42 21.16 3.93 3.14
C GLU A 42 21.15 2.40 3.20
N ALA A 43 20.23 1.81 3.98
CA ALA A 43 20.06 0.35 4.05
C ALA A 43 19.68 -0.27 2.69
N VAL A 44 18.78 0.37 1.93
CA VAL A 44 18.42 -0.11 0.59
C VAL A 44 19.55 0.16 -0.42
N ALA A 45 20.23 1.30 -0.30
CA ALA A 45 21.35 1.64 -1.18
C ALA A 45 22.53 0.65 -1.06
N ALA A 46 22.75 0.09 0.13
CA ALA A 46 23.77 -0.92 0.36
C ALA A 46 23.54 -2.19 -0.49
N ASP A 47 22.27 -2.56 -0.74
CA ASP A 47 21.89 -3.73 -1.52
C ASP A 47 21.79 -3.43 -3.03
N THR A 48 21.57 -2.17 -3.42
CA THR A 48 21.20 -1.79 -4.79
C THR A 48 22.22 -0.86 -5.47
N ALA A 49 23.31 -0.49 -4.78
CA ALA A 49 24.27 0.53 -5.23
C ALA A 49 23.61 1.87 -5.65
N ALA A 50 22.40 2.15 -5.16
CA ALA A 50 21.63 3.34 -5.50
C ALA A 50 22.22 4.61 -4.86
N THR A 51 21.96 5.75 -5.47
CA THR A 51 22.33 7.05 -4.91
C THR A 51 21.31 7.51 -3.87
N VAL A 52 21.73 7.82 -2.65
CA VAL A 52 20.87 8.43 -1.63
C VAL A 52 20.86 9.95 -1.80
N SER A 53 19.67 10.52 -1.94
CA SER A 53 19.46 11.97 -2.11
C SER A 53 19.22 12.67 -0.77
N GLU A 54 19.46 13.99 -0.72
CA GLU A 54 19.30 14.80 0.49
C GLU A 54 17.86 15.24 0.70
N THR A 55 17.14 15.53 -0.39
CA THR A 55 15.73 15.93 -0.37
C THR A 55 14.92 15.13 -1.40
N ALA A 56 13.59 15.05 -1.21
CA ALA A 56 12.70 14.44 -2.18
C ALA A 56 12.76 15.16 -3.53
N GLY A 57 12.84 16.50 -3.50
CA GLY A 57 12.98 17.32 -4.70
C GLY A 57 14.28 17.08 -5.44
N SER A 58 15.40 16.93 -4.73
CA SER A 58 16.70 16.63 -5.40
C SER A 58 16.73 15.22 -5.98
N ALA A 59 16.00 14.25 -5.40
CA ALA A 59 15.81 12.94 -6.00
C ALA A 59 14.97 13.05 -7.29
N ALA A 60 13.84 13.74 -7.22
CA ALA A 60 12.96 13.95 -8.36
C ALA A 60 13.64 14.70 -9.53
N HIS A 61 14.53 15.65 -9.22
CA HIS A 61 15.25 16.41 -10.23
C HIS A 61 16.13 15.54 -11.12
N LYS A 62 16.67 14.47 -10.60
CA LYS A 62 17.62 13.60 -11.32
C LYS A 62 16.94 12.42 -12.02
N ALA A 63 15.66 12.17 -11.72
CA ALA A 63 14.93 11.01 -12.23
C ALA A 63 14.00 11.37 -13.40
N GLU A 64 13.72 10.39 -14.22
CA GLU A 64 12.69 10.44 -15.27
C GLU A 64 11.35 9.96 -14.74
N ILE A 65 11.37 8.95 -13.83
CA ILE A 65 10.20 8.44 -13.16
C ILE A 65 10.43 8.56 -11.64
N VAL A 66 9.45 9.12 -10.94
CA VAL A 66 9.45 9.25 -9.48
C VAL A 66 8.37 8.35 -8.90
N VAL A 67 8.74 7.29 -8.19
CA VAL A 67 7.81 6.39 -7.51
C VAL A 67 7.73 6.75 -6.04
N THR A 68 6.51 6.97 -5.52
CA THR A 68 6.28 7.22 -4.10
C THR A 68 5.51 6.08 -3.45
N SER A 69 5.88 5.75 -2.19
CA SER A 69 5.19 4.76 -1.35
C SER A 69 5.13 5.27 0.08
N LEU A 70 4.03 5.95 0.41
CA LEU A 70 3.87 6.75 1.62
C LEU A 70 2.73 6.24 2.50
N ALA A 71 2.76 6.58 3.78
CA ALA A 71 1.88 5.96 4.77
C ALA A 71 0.48 6.59 4.85
N ALA A 72 0.34 7.89 4.53
CA ALA A 72 -0.89 8.67 4.75
C ALA A 72 -0.91 9.94 3.90
N ASP A 73 -2.07 10.61 3.86
CA ASP A 73 -2.30 11.86 3.12
C ASP A 73 -1.33 12.98 3.54
N GLU A 74 -1.08 13.12 4.86
CA GLU A 74 -0.16 14.12 5.38
C GLU A 74 1.27 13.88 4.89
N ALA A 75 1.70 12.62 4.84
CA ALA A 75 3.01 12.25 4.32
C ALA A 75 3.09 12.50 2.81
N LEU A 76 2.01 12.25 2.06
CA LEU A 76 1.93 12.57 0.64
C LEU A 76 2.10 14.07 0.42
N ARG A 77 1.29 14.90 1.09
CA ARG A 77 1.37 16.36 0.97
C ARG A 77 2.75 16.87 1.35
N ALA A 78 3.30 16.44 2.48
CA ALA A 78 4.60 16.87 2.94
C ALA A 78 5.72 16.54 1.93
N VAL A 79 5.74 15.31 1.41
CA VAL A 79 6.78 14.88 0.46
C VAL A 79 6.67 15.58 -0.89
N TYR A 80 5.46 15.89 -1.33
CA TYR A 80 5.26 16.56 -2.62
C TYR A 80 5.32 18.07 -2.53
N LEU A 81 4.73 18.68 -1.49
CA LEU A 81 4.38 20.11 -1.47
C LEU A 81 5.23 20.97 -0.54
N ASP A 82 5.84 20.40 0.51
CA ASP A 82 6.68 21.14 1.45
C ASP A 82 8.00 21.61 0.78
N PRO A 83 8.71 22.58 1.37
CA PRO A 83 10.01 23.02 0.89
C PRO A 83 11.00 21.85 0.72
N GLY A 84 11.63 21.77 -0.44
CA GLY A 84 12.50 20.64 -0.82
C GLY A 84 11.74 19.39 -1.28
N GLY A 85 10.42 19.48 -1.46
CA GLY A 85 9.55 18.42 -1.93
C GLY A 85 9.62 18.17 -3.44
N ILE A 86 8.91 17.14 -3.89
CA ILE A 86 8.96 16.67 -5.28
C ILE A 86 8.57 17.78 -6.27
N VAL A 87 7.52 18.57 -5.97
CA VAL A 87 7.04 19.64 -6.84
C VAL A 87 8.11 20.70 -7.12
N GLU A 88 9.00 21.00 -6.17
CA GLU A 88 10.10 21.95 -6.41
C GLU A 88 11.15 21.40 -7.36
N GLY A 89 11.43 20.08 -7.29
CA GLY A 89 12.54 19.48 -8.02
C GLY A 89 12.15 18.80 -9.33
N ILE A 90 10.92 18.35 -9.49
CA ILE A 90 10.52 17.56 -10.65
C ILE A 90 10.65 18.35 -11.95
N ARG A 91 11.19 17.69 -12.99
CA ARG A 91 11.41 18.33 -14.31
C ARG A 91 10.18 18.18 -15.19
N SER A 92 10.01 19.13 -16.08
CA SER A 92 9.02 18.99 -17.18
C SER A 92 9.28 17.69 -17.97
N GLY A 93 8.20 16.95 -18.26
CA GLY A 93 8.25 15.67 -18.97
C GLY A 93 8.56 14.44 -18.11
N SER A 94 8.97 14.61 -16.83
CA SER A 94 9.07 13.50 -15.88
C SER A 94 7.70 13.03 -15.43
N ILE A 95 7.61 11.77 -14.96
CA ILE A 95 6.37 11.15 -14.50
C ILE A 95 6.49 10.83 -13.01
N ALA A 96 5.55 11.31 -12.21
CA ALA A 96 5.39 10.88 -10.83
C ALA A 96 4.31 9.79 -10.75
N VAL A 97 4.60 8.69 -10.05
CA VAL A 97 3.74 7.52 -9.87
C VAL A 97 3.57 7.30 -8.37
N ASP A 98 2.39 7.56 -7.84
CA ASP A 98 2.09 7.31 -6.43
C ASP A 98 1.50 5.90 -6.24
N THR A 99 2.08 5.13 -5.31
CA THR A 99 1.62 3.77 -4.97
C THR A 99 0.98 3.68 -3.58
N SER A 100 0.75 4.82 -2.94
CA SER A 100 0.26 4.94 -1.57
C SER A 100 -1.23 4.60 -1.45
N THR A 101 -1.66 4.31 -0.21
CA THR A 101 -3.08 4.21 0.14
C THR A 101 -3.51 5.51 0.83
N VAL A 102 -4.13 6.38 0.06
CA VAL A 102 -4.48 7.77 0.42
C VAL A 102 -5.85 8.16 -0.13
N ASN A 103 -6.35 9.32 0.31
CA ASN A 103 -7.59 9.88 -0.18
C ASN A 103 -7.45 10.30 -1.67
N PRO A 104 -8.44 10.00 -2.54
CA PRO A 104 -8.47 10.51 -3.91
C PRO A 104 -8.30 12.03 -4.03
N ASP A 105 -8.84 12.82 -3.09
CA ASP A 105 -8.69 14.27 -3.11
C ASP A 105 -7.23 14.72 -2.93
N ALA A 106 -6.45 14.02 -2.10
CA ALA A 106 -5.02 14.28 -1.95
C ALA A 106 -4.25 13.99 -3.25
N ILE A 107 -4.65 12.95 -3.98
CA ILE A 107 -4.12 12.60 -5.31
C ILE A 107 -4.41 13.71 -6.33
N LEU A 108 -5.64 14.21 -6.35
CA LEU A 108 -6.04 15.30 -7.25
C LEU A 108 -5.29 16.59 -6.95
N GLU A 109 -5.16 16.95 -5.66
CA GLU A 109 -4.41 18.12 -5.20
C GLU A 109 -2.94 18.07 -5.65
N VAL A 110 -2.25 16.97 -5.33
CA VAL A 110 -0.84 16.78 -5.69
C VAL A 110 -0.66 16.73 -7.20
N GLY A 111 -1.51 16.00 -7.91
CA GLY A 111 -1.46 15.90 -9.36
C GLY A 111 -1.55 17.25 -10.06
N ALA A 112 -2.46 18.12 -9.61
CA ALA A 112 -2.57 19.48 -10.17
C ALA A 112 -1.29 20.34 -9.96
N ARG A 113 -0.57 20.11 -8.86
CA ARG A 113 0.70 20.81 -8.59
C ARG A 113 1.85 20.26 -9.44
N ILE A 114 1.85 18.96 -9.74
CA ILE A 114 2.81 18.32 -10.65
C ILE A 114 2.56 18.81 -12.09
N ASP A 115 1.30 18.83 -12.55
CA ASP A 115 0.93 19.35 -13.87
C ASP A 115 1.39 20.79 -14.09
N ALA A 116 1.28 21.62 -13.06
CA ALA A 116 1.75 23.03 -13.11
C ALA A 116 3.28 23.16 -13.29
N ARG A 117 4.05 22.07 -13.09
CA ARG A 117 5.49 21.99 -13.37
C ARG A 117 5.79 21.46 -14.78
N GLY A 118 4.74 21.12 -15.56
CA GLY A 118 4.90 20.47 -16.86
C GLY A 118 5.34 19.01 -16.76
N ALA A 119 5.22 18.41 -15.59
CA ALA A 119 5.41 16.99 -15.33
C ALA A 119 4.04 16.29 -15.28
N GLU A 120 4.03 14.97 -15.24
CA GLU A 120 2.82 14.17 -15.30
C GLU A 120 2.66 13.33 -14.02
N PHE A 121 1.41 12.99 -13.65
CA PHE A 121 1.12 12.29 -12.41
C PHE A 121 0.10 11.16 -12.60
N LEU A 122 0.43 10.00 -12.05
CA LEU A 122 -0.43 8.81 -11.98
C LEU A 122 -0.61 8.35 -10.53
N ASP A 123 -1.81 7.91 -10.19
CA ASP A 123 -2.08 7.15 -8.97
C ASP A 123 -2.16 5.65 -9.30
N CYS A 124 -1.19 4.90 -8.81
CA CYS A 124 -0.99 3.49 -9.09
C CYS A 124 -0.88 2.64 -7.81
N PRO A 125 -1.83 2.75 -6.86
CA PRO A 125 -1.78 1.95 -5.66
C PRO A 125 -1.81 0.45 -5.97
N VAL A 126 -1.29 -0.34 -5.02
CA VAL A 126 -1.03 -1.76 -5.21
C VAL A 126 -1.84 -2.62 -4.25
N SER A 127 -2.15 -3.84 -4.69
CA SER A 127 -2.74 -4.88 -3.85
C SER A 127 -1.80 -6.08 -3.79
N GLY A 128 -1.46 -6.48 -2.58
CA GLY A 128 -0.55 -7.55 -2.21
C GLY A 128 0.29 -7.18 -1.00
N SER A 129 1.15 -8.09 -0.57
CA SER A 129 2.08 -7.96 0.56
C SER A 129 3.52 -7.71 0.08
N VAL A 130 4.46 -7.55 1.01
CA VAL A 130 5.90 -7.47 0.69
C VAL A 130 6.36 -8.70 -0.10
N SER A 131 5.98 -9.90 0.32
CA SER A 131 6.31 -11.13 -0.42
C SER A 131 5.73 -11.15 -1.84
N THR A 132 4.57 -10.50 -2.04
CA THR A 132 3.96 -10.36 -3.37
C THR A 132 4.76 -9.38 -4.25
N VAL A 133 5.34 -8.31 -3.66
CA VAL A 133 6.29 -7.42 -4.38
C VAL A 133 7.53 -8.20 -4.80
N GLU A 134 8.15 -8.91 -3.85
CA GLU A 134 9.37 -9.69 -4.08
C GLU A 134 9.17 -10.75 -5.19
N ALA A 135 7.97 -11.32 -5.28
CA ALA A 135 7.60 -12.25 -6.35
C ALA A 135 7.22 -11.56 -7.68
N GLY A 136 7.19 -10.23 -7.76
CA GLY A 136 6.70 -9.50 -8.94
C GLY A 136 5.23 -9.76 -9.26
N ALA A 137 4.41 -10.04 -8.24
CA ALA A 137 3.05 -10.57 -8.40
C ALA A 137 1.94 -9.63 -7.90
N LEU A 138 2.23 -8.35 -7.67
CA LEU A 138 1.22 -7.37 -7.28
C LEU A 138 0.13 -7.19 -8.34
N THR A 139 -1.02 -6.70 -7.92
CA THR A 139 -1.99 -6.07 -8.82
C THR A 139 -1.91 -4.55 -8.61
N VAL A 140 -1.61 -3.82 -9.68
CA VAL A 140 -1.59 -2.35 -9.70
C VAL A 140 -2.93 -1.84 -10.20
N MET A 141 -3.51 -0.86 -9.51
CA MET A 141 -4.72 -0.15 -9.92
C MET A 141 -4.33 1.22 -10.45
N ALA A 142 -4.20 1.35 -11.77
CA ALA A 142 -3.69 2.57 -12.40
C ALA A 142 -4.82 3.55 -12.75
N GLY A 143 -4.76 4.73 -12.12
CA GLY A 143 -5.60 5.89 -12.43
C GLY A 143 -4.80 6.95 -13.17
N GLY A 144 -5.35 7.46 -14.28
CA GLY A 144 -4.74 8.51 -15.08
C GLY A 144 -4.85 8.29 -16.58
N ASP A 145 -4.04 9.05 -17.31
CA ASP A 145 -4.01 8.99 -18.78
C ASP A 145 -3.52 7.62 -19.28
N PRO A 146 -4.20 7.01 -20.26
CA PRO A 146 -3.83 5.71 -20.82
C PRO A 146 -2.44 5.64 -21.42
N ASP A 147 -2.07 6.66 -22.17
CA ASP A 147 -0.78 6.67 -22.88
C ASP A 147 0.36 6.86 -21.86
N LEU A 148 0.08 7.60 -20.79
CA LEU A 148 1.00 7.77 -19.67
C LEU A 148 1.17 6.45 -18.90
N ILE A 149 0.08 5.73 -18.63
CA ILE A 149 0.12 4.40 -18.00
C ILE A 149 0.98 3.44 -18.85
N ALA A 150 0.79 3.43 -20.17
CA ALA A 150 1.57 2.59 -21.08
C ALA A 150 3.08 2.90 -21.01
N ARG A 151 3.47 4.17 -20.80
CA ARG A 151 4.88 4.57 -20.66
C ARG A 151 5.54 4.04 -19.40
N VAL A 152 4.80 3.88 -18.28
CA VAL A 152 5.33 3.39 -17.01
C VAL A 152 5.07 1.89 -16.80
N GLU A 153 4.26 1.26 -17.64
CA GLU A 153 3.92 -0.16 -17.52
C GLU A 153 5.14 -1.09 -17.50
N PRO A 154 6.22 -0.86 -18.29
CA PRO A 154 7.42 -1.69 -18.21
C PRO A 154 8.08 -1.66 -16.81
N LEU A 155 8.11 -0.49 -16.15
CA LEU A 155 8.60 -0.36 -14.78
C LEU A 155 7.66 -1.09 -13.80
N LEU A 156 6.36 -0.86 -13.90
CA LEU A 156 5.36 -1.48 -13.02
C LEU A 156 5.30 -3.00 -13.19
N ALA A 157 5.58 -3.54 -14.36
CA ALA A 157 5.65 -4.98 -14.63
C ALA A 157 6.75 -5.68 -13.83
N SER A 158 7.79 -4.96 -13.39
CA SER A 158 8.85 -5.54 -12.55
C SER A 158 8.37 -5.89 -11.13
N ILE A 159 7.31 -5.25 -10.66
CA ILE A 159 6.72 -5.47 -9.32
C ILE A 159 5.35 -6.14 -9.37
N SER A 160 4.75 -6.30 -10.54
CA SER A 160 3.35 -6.73 -10.66
C SER A 160 3.14 -7.76 -11.75
N LYS A 161 2.18 -8.66 -11.53
CA LYS A 161 1.65 -9.57 -12.55
C LYS A 161 0.57 -8.93 -13.41
N ARG A 162 0.01 -7.80 -12.98
CA ARG A 162 -1.11 -7.16 -13.68
C ARG A 162 -1.20 -5.67 -13.32
N VAL A 163 -1.23 -4.82 -14.33
CA VAL A 163 -1.63 -3.42 -14.25
C VAL A 163 -3.06 -3.31 -14.77
N VAL A 164 -3.97 -2.82 -13.94
CA VAL A 164 -5.38 -2.64 -14.29
C VAL A 164 -5.67 -1.15 -14.37
N ARG A 165 -6.00 -0.68 -15.54
CA ARG A 165 -6.46 0.69 -15.73
C ARG A 165 -7.89 0.84 -15.20
N VAL A 166 -8.06 1.64 -14.14
CA VAL A 166 -9.33 1.73 -13.40
C VAL A 166 -10.10 3.02 -13.66
N GLY A 167 -9.50 4.00 -14.33
CA GLY A 167 -10.18 5.25 -14.67
C GLY A 167 -9.24 6.45 -14.73
N PRO A 168 -9.79 7.67 -14.66
CA PRO A 168 -9.00 8.90 -14.60
C PRO A 168 -8.19 8.98 -13.30
N ARG A 169 -7.34 10.01 -13.16
CA ARG A 169 -6.59 10.31 -11.93
C ARG A 169 -7.52 10.35 -10.71
N GLY A 170 -7.11 9.70 -9.63
CA GLY A 170 -7.88 9.49 -8.40
C GLY A 170 -8.69 8.18 -8.41
N ALA A 171 -8.94 7.57 -9.57
CA ALA A 171 -9.66 6.30 -9.65
C ALA A 171 -8.85 5.13 -9.08
N GLY A 172 -7.51 5.16 -9.19
CA GLY A 172 -6.62 4.20 -8.56
C GLY A 172 -6.77 4.20 -7.03
N ALA A 173 -6.66 5.39 -6.43
CA ALA A 173 -6.84 5.57 -4.99
C ALA A 173 -8.23 5.14 -4.52
N ALA A 174 -9.29 5.54 -5.23
CA ALA A 174 -10.66 5.12 -4.92
C ALA A 174 -10.84 3.58 -5.01
N CYS A 175 -10.30 2.97 -6.07
CA CYS A 175 -10.33 1.52 -6.25
C CYS A 175 -9.55 0.80 -5.13
N LYS A 176 -8.40 1.35 -4.71
CA LYS A 176 -7.63 0.81 -3.58
C LYS A 176 -8.41 0.82 -2.28
N LEU A 177 -9.13 1.89 -1.97
CA LEU A 177 -9.98 1.97 -0.79
C LEU A 177 -11.12 0.94 -0.86
N ALA A 178 -11.73 0.74 -2.04
CA ALA A 178 -12.74 -0.30 -2.23
C ALA A 178 -12.16 -1.72 -2.03
N VAL A 179 -10.96 -1.99 -2.55
CA VAL A 179 -10.25 -3.27 -2.31
C VAL A 179 -9.95 -3.46 -0.82
N ASN A 180 -9.46 -2.42 -0.13
CA ASN A 180 -9.16 -2.52 1.30
C ASN A 180 -10.41 -2.64 2.15
N SER A 181 -11.55 -2.05 1.75
CA SER A 181 -12.84 -2.30 2.40
C SER A 181 -13.20 -3.79 2.40
N LEU A 182 -13.02 -4.47 1.25
CA LEU A 182 -13.23 -5.92 1.16
C LEU A 182 -12.22 -6.70 2.03
N VAL A 183 -10.93 -6.35 1.98
CA VAL A 183 -9.88 -7.05 2.75
C VAL A 183 -10.09 -6.90 4.26
N HIS A 184 -10.39 -5.69 4.75
CA HIS A 184 -10.65 -5.47 6.17
C HIS A 184 -11.95 -6.15 6.62
N GLY A 185 -12.96 -6.21 5.75
CA GLY A 185 -14.17 -7.01 6.01
C GLY A 185 -13.86 -8.50 6.14
N LEU A 186 -13.05 -9.05 5.25
CA LEU A 186 -12.60 -10.44 5.34
C LEU A 186 -11.78 -10.69 6.62
N ASN A 187 -10.94 -9.72 7.04
CA ASN A 187 -10.16 -9.84 8.27
C ASN A 187 -11.06 -10.01 9.51
N VAL A 188 -12.09 -9.17 9.64
CA VAL A 188 -13.04 -9.25 10.76
C VAL A 188 -13.84 -10.55 10.69
N ALA A 189 -14.44 -10.85 9.53
CA ALA A 189 -15.25 -12.04 9.34
C ALA A 189 -14.47 -13.35 9.59
N LEU A 190 -13.21 -13.42 9.11
CA LEU A 190 -12.33 -14.57 9.37
C LEU A 190 -11.99 -14.70 10.85
N SER A 191 -11.74 -13.58 11.53
CA SER A 191 -11.46 -13.55 12.97
C SER A 191 -12.63 -14.08 13.78
N GLU A 192 -13.85 -13.61 13.49
CA GLU A 192 -15.08 -14.07 14.14
C GLU A 192 -15.36 -15.55 13.86
N ALA A 193 -15.25 -15.98 12.60
CA ALA A 193 -15.48 -17.36 12.20
C ALA A 193 -14.51 -18.34 12.89
N LEU A 194 -13.23 -17.96 13.00
CA LEU A 194 -12.21 -18.77 13.66
C LEU A 194 -12.49 -18.90 15.16
N VAL A 195 -12.80 -17.79 15.84
CA VAL A 195 -13.14 -17.80 17.27
C VAL A 195 -14.43 -18.57 17.54
N LEU A 196 -15.44 -18.44 16.67
CA LEU A 196 -16.69 -19.21 16.76
C LEU A 196 -16.42 -20.72 16.67
N ALA A 197 -15.64 -21.15 15.67
CA ALA A 197 -15.30 -22.55 15.48
C ALA A 197 -14.54 -23.13 16.70
N GLU A 198 -13.53 -22.40 17.21
CA GLU A 198 -12.77 -22.78 18.40
C GLU A 198 -13.66 -22.92 19.63
N LYS A 199 -14.52 -21.94 19.90
CA LYS A 199 -15.45 -21.96 21.05
C LYS A 199 -16.51 -23.07 20.92
N ALA A 200 -16.84 -23.49 19.70
CA ALA A 200 -17.73 -24.61 19.40
C ALA A 200 -17.00 -25.99 19.48
N GLY A 201 -15.71 -26.03 19.81
CA GLY A 201 -14.94 -27.25 19.99
C GLY A 201 -14.28 -27.79 18.71
N VAL A 202 -14.26 -27.00 17.63
CA VAL A 202 -13.52 -27.36 16.40
C VAL A 202 -12.06 -26.94 16.55
N ASP A 203 -11.14 -27.84 16.19
CA ASP A 203 -9.72 -27.51 16.16
C ASP A 203 -9.41 -26.35 15.21
N ARG A 204 -8.52 -25.45 15.64
CA ARG A 204 -8.20 -24.22 14.92
C ARG A 204 -7.63 -24.47 13.53
N GLU A 205 -6.69 -25.40 13.42
CA GLU A 205 -6.04 -25.73 12.16
C GLU A 205 -7.03 -26.35 11.19
N MET A 206 -7.87 -27.25 11.69
CA MET A 206 -8.93 -27.90 10.90
C MET A 206 -9.98 -26.91 10.42
N ALA A 207 -10.41 -25.98 11.28
CA ALA A 207 -11.33 -24.92 10.88
C ALA A 207 -10.73 -24.04 9.78
N TYR A 208 -9.44 -23.66 9.94
CA TYR A 208 -8.75 -22.84 8.96
C TYR A 208 -8.61 -23.53 7.60
N GLU A 209 -8.28 -24.83 7.60
CA GLU A 209 -8.21 -25.65 6.39
C GLU A 209 -9.52 -25.64 5.61
N VAL A 210 -10.65 -25.78 6.33
CA VAL A 210 -11.99 -25.70 5.72
C VAL A 210 -12.26 -24.31 5.16
N PHE A 211 -11.83 -23.24 5.86
CA PHE A 211 -12.03 -21.87 5.38
C PHE A 211 -11.25 -21.57 4.10
N VAL A 212 -10.01 -22.05 4.01
CA VAL A 212 -9.18 -21.89 2.80
C VAL A 212 -9.78 -22.67 1.61
N SER A 213 -10.22 -23.91 1.85
CA SER A 213 -10.73 -24.78 0.77
C SER A 213 -12.18 -24.51 0.39
N GLY A 214 -12.94 -23.85 1.26
CA GLY A 214 -14.36 -23.59 1.09
C GLY A 214 -14.68 -22.32 0.31
N ALA A 215 -15.97 -22.00 0.23
CA ALA A 215 -16.48 -20.82 -0.48
C ALA A 215 -16.02 -19.46 0.11
N GLY A 216 -15.58 -19.45 1.37
CA GLY A 216 -14.97 -18.28 2.01
C GLY A 216 -13.51 -18.07 1.68
N GLY A 217 -12.87 -19.00 0.95
CA GLY A 217 -11.46 -18.95 0.59
C GLY A 217 -11.14 -17.77 -0.33
N ALA A 218 -10.09 -17.04 0.02
CA ALA A 218 -9.56 -15.92 -0.75
C ALA A 218 -8.03 -15.88 -0.60
N PRO A 219 -7.28 -15.27 -1.53
CA PRO A 219 -5.83 -15.12 -1.39
C PRO A 219 -5.41 -14.51 -0.06
N PHE A 220 -6.21 -13.58 0.48
CA PHE A 220 -6.00 -13.01 1.81
C PHE A 220 -6.02 -14.08 2.91
N VAL A 221 -7.03 -14.95 2.90
CA VAL A 221 -7.17 -16.04 3.88
C VAL A 221 -5.99 -17.00 3.78
N GLU A 222 -5.57 -17.33 2.56
CA GLU A 222 -4.45 -18.25 2.32
C GLU A 222 -3.11 -17.70 2.85
N TYR A 223 -2.68 -16.50 2.42
CA TYR A 223 -1.36 -15.98 2.80
C TYR A 223 -1.28 -15.51 4.27
N LYS A 224 -2.41 -15.34 4.94
CA LYS A 224 -2.46 -14.96 6.37
C LYS A 224 -2.52 -16.17 7.31
N ARG A 225 -2.55 -17.38 6.82
CA ARG A 225 -2.67 -18.62 7.60
C ARG A 225 -1.77 -18.60 8.86
N GLU A 226 -0.47 -18.41 8.68
CA GLU A 226 0.49 -18.46 9.77
C GLU A 226 0.20 -17.42 10.86
N ALA A 227 -0.20 -16.21 10.48
CA ALA A 227 -0.50 -15.15 11.42
C ALA A 227 -1.77 -15.41 12.25
N TYR A 228 -2.74 -16.17 11.72
CA TYR A 228 -3.94 -16.57 12.45
C TYR A 228 -3.74 -17.82 13.30
N LEU A 229 -2.95 -18.78 12.81
CA LEU A 229 -2.70 -20.03 13.53
C LEU A 229 -1.69 -19.85 14.66
N HIS A 230 -0.65 -19.02 14.43
CA HIS A 230 0.48 -18.78 15.34
C HIS A 230 0.65 -17.28 15.64
N PRO A 231 -0.34 -16.62 16.26
CA PRO A 231 -0.32 -15.18 16.48
C PRO A 231 0.85 -14.68 17.35
N GLU A 232 1.43 -15.54 18.20
CA GLU A 232 2.58 -15.26 19.05
C GLU A 232 3.89 -15.08 18.26
N SER A 233 4.00 -15.69 17.08
CA SER A 233 5.15 -15.60 16.17
C SER A 233 4.85 -14.81 14.89
N ALA A 234 3.65 -14.24 14.79
CA ALA A 234 3.21 -13.54 13.60
C ALA A 234 4.11 -12.34 13.25
N VAL A 235 4.64 -12.34 12.03
CA VAL A 235 5.33 -11.17 11.50
C VAL A 235 4.30 -10.09 11.18
N VAL A 236 4.47 -8.92 11.79
CA VAL A 236 3.57 -7.78 11.54
C VAL A 236 3.73 -7.32 10.09
N ALA A 237 2.80 -7.67 9.23
CA ALA A 237 2.77 -7.19 7.85
C ALA A 237 2.01 -5.87 7.72
N PHE A 238 0.93 -5.70 8.48
CA PHE A 238 0.07 -4.51 8.48
C PHE A 238 -0.53 -4.32 9.87
N THR A 239 -0.24 -3.17 10.52
CA THR A 239 -0.65 -2.93 11.91
C THR A 239 -2.13 -2.56 12.02
N LEU A 240 -2.73 -2.77 13.21
CA LEU A 240 -4.09 -2.31 13.49
C LEU A 240 -4.23 -0.79 13.38
N ASP A 241 -3.19 -0.02 13.73
CA ASP A 241 -3.19 1.44 13.52
C ASP A 241 -3.36 1.81 12.05
N LEU A 242 -2.74 1.07 11.12
CA LEU A 242 -2.92 1.27 9.69
C LEU A 242 -4.29 0.79 9.20
N VAL A 243 -4.88 -0.22 9.83
CA VAL A 243 -6.26 -0.66 9.53
C VAL A 243 -7.26 0.46 9.88
N VAL A 244 -7.10 1.11 11.04
CA VAL A 244 -7.96 2.26 11.42
C VAL A 244 -7.85 3.37 10.38
N LYS A 245 -6.61 3.76 10.01
CA LYS A 245 -6.39 4.77 8.97
C LYS A 245 -7.12 4.42 7.66
N ASP A 246 -7.00 3.18 7.20
CA ASP A 246 -7.65 2.75 5.97
C ASP A 246 -9.19 2.76 6.09
N LEU A 247 -9.74 2.27 7.21
CA LEU A 247 -11.19 2.27 7.45
C LEU A 247 -11.76 3.69 7.58
N GLU A 248 -11.02 4.63 8.14
CA GLU A 248 -11.39 6.05 8.17
C GLU A 248 -11.42 6.66 6.77
N LEU A 249 -10.43 6.38 5.93
CA LEU A 249 -10.43 6.80 4.52
C LEU A 249 -11.60 6.18 3.75
N ILE A 250 -11.90 4.89 3.98
CA ILE A 250 -12.98 4.15 3.34
C ILE A 250 -14.33 4.74 3.72
N THR A 251 -14.58 4.96 5.01
CA THR A 251 -15.86 5.52 5.48
C THR A 251 -16.02 6.97 5.05
N GLY A 252 -14.93 7.75 5.05
CA GLY A 252 -14.91 9.13 4.56
C GLY A 252 -15.23 9.22 3.07
N LEU A 253 -14.58 8.40 2.24
CA LEU A 253 -14.89 8.31 0.81
C LEU A 253 -16.34 7.85 0.59
N GLY A 254 -16.80 6.83 1.32
CA GLY A 254 -18.19 6.36 1.25
C GLY A 254 -19.19 7.49 1.50
N ALA A 255 -18.97 8.29 2.54
CA ALA A 255 -19.80 9.43 2.88
C ALA A 255 -19.81 10.49 1.76
N SER A 256 -18.64 10.80 1.18
CA SER A 256 -18.52 11.82 0.12
C SER A 256 -19.25 11.45 -1.19
N VAL A 257 -19.33 10.15 -1.50
CA VAL A 257 -19.99 9.65 -2.71
C VAL A 257 -21.39 9.08 -2.45
N GLY A 258 -21.90 9.15 -1.22
CA GLY A 258 -23.23 8.64 -0.83
C GLY A 258 -23.34 7.11 -0.73
N ALA A 259 -22.21 6.40 -0.61
CA ALA A 259 -22.19 4.96 -0.40
C ALA A 259 -22.26 4.64 1.11
N ARG A 260 -23.19 3.73 1.49
CA ARG A 260 -23.31 3.27 2.88
C ARG A 260 -22.29 2.18 3.19
N MET A 261 -21.45 2.41 4.19
CA MET A 261 -20.32 1.54 4.51
C MET A 261 -20.48 0.81 5.86
N HIS A 262 -21.67 0.24 6.11
CA HIS A 262 -22.03 -0.38 7.41
C HIS A 262 -21.01 -1.42 7.91
N GLN A 263 -20.49 -2.26 7.02
CA GLN A 263 -19.48 -3.26 7.38
C GLN A 263 -18.16 -2.58 7.81
N ALA A 264 -17.71 -1.56 7.06
CA ALA A 264 -16.49 -0.83 7.39
C ALA A 264 -16.62 -0.04 8.70
N GLU A 265 -17.78 0.57 8.97
CA GLU A 265 -18.10 1.27 10.22
C GLU A 265 -18.04 0.31 11.41
N THR A 266 -18.67 -0.88 11.29
CA THR A 266 -18.62 -1.93 12.32
C THR A 266 -17.19 -2.40 12.55
N GLY A 267 -16.45 -2.71 11.48
CA GLY A 267 -15.05 -3.12 11.56
C GLY A 267 -14.16 -2.08 12.22
N LEU A 268 -14.37 -0.79 11.89
CA LEU A 268 -13.65 0.33 12.53
C LEU A 268 -13.88 0.34 14.05
N GLY A 269 -15.11 0.13 14.50
CA GLY A 269 -15.42 0.03 15.93
C GLY A 269 -14.66 -1.10 16.63
N ILE A 270 -14.64 -2.29 16.04
CA ILE A 270 -13.93 -3.46 16.58
C ILE A 270 -12.41 -3.20 16.65
N VAL A 271 -11.83 -2.64 15.59
CA VAL A 271 -10.38 -2.38 15.54
C VAL A 271 -9.97 -1.31 16.56
N ARG A 272 -10.80 -0.26 16.74
CA ARG A 272 -10.55 0.76 17.76
C ARG A 272 -10.55 0.17 19.18
N GLN A 273 -11.50 -0.71 19.51
CA GLN A 273 -11.50 -1.43 20.79
C GLN A 273 -10.24 -2.27 20.98
N ALA A 274 -9.76 -2.96 19.95
CA ALA A 274 -8.49 -3.71 20.04
C ALA A 274 -7.28 -2.78 20.26
N ILE A 275 -7.26 -1.58 19.68
CA ILE A 275 -6.21 -0.58 19.90
C ILE A 275 -6.28 -0.04 21.34
N GLU A 276 -7.45 0.25 21.87
CA GLU A 276 -7.67 0.65 23.26
C GLU A 276 -7.19 -0.43 24.24
N ALA A 277 -7.27 -1.71 23.85
CA ALA A 277 -6.69 -2.84 24.58
C ALA A 277 -5.15 -3.00 24.40
N GLY A 278 -4.46 -2.01 23.79
CA GLY A 278 -3.01 -1.96 23.63
C GLY A 278 -2.46 -2.72 22.41
N MET A 279 -3.31 -3.06 21.44
CA MET A 279 -2.92 -3.92 20.31
C MET A 279 -2.59 -3.15 19.02
N GLY A 280 -2.48 -1.81 19.04
CA GLY A 280 -2.33 -0.98 17.83
C GLY A 280 -1.16 -1.37 16.92
N SER A 281 -0.02 -1.71 17.49
CA SER A 281 1.20 -2.13 16.75
C SER A 281 1.20 -3.60 16.31
N HIS A 282 0.19 -4.40 16.70
CA HIS A 282 0.09 -5.81 16.30
C HIS A 282 -0.38 -5.94 14.84
N ASP A 283 -0.14 -7.11 14.26
CA ASP A 283 -0.65 -7.44 12.92
C ASP A 283 -2.19 -7.45 12.91
N LEU A 284 -2.77 -7.12 11.77
CA LEU A 284 -4.23 -7.07 11.59
C LEU A 284 -4.96 -8.38 11.99
N SER A 285 -4.28 -9.54 11.91
CA SER A 285 -4.82 -10.84 12.36
C SER A 285 -5.05 -10.91 13.88
N ALA A 286 -4.47 -9.98 14.65
CA ALA A 286 -4.64 -9.91 16.10
C ALA A 286 -6.08 -9.61 16.54
N ILE A 287 -6.98 -9.21 15.62
CA ILE A 287 -8.42 -9.14 15.89
C ILE A 287 -8.95 -10.49 16.38
N ALA A 288 -8.51 -11.63 15.82
CA ALA A 288 -8.91 -12.94 16.33
C ALA A 288 -8.45 -13.18 17.78
N VAL A 289 -7.26 -12.69 18.15
CA VAL A 289 -6.76 -12.75 19.53
C VAL A 289 -7.61 -11.87 20.47
N PHE A 290 -7.94 -10.66 20.02
CA PHE A 290 -8.81 -9.74 20.76
C PHE A 290 -10.20 -10.35 21.03
N LEU A 291 -10.86 -10.82 19.98
CA LEU A 291 -12.21 -11.42 20.07
C LEU A 291 -12.23 -12.73 20.90
N ARG A 292 -11.12 -13.49 20.91
CA ARG A 292 -11.02 -14.72 21.73
C ARG A 292 -11.03 -14.43 23.22
N ARG A 293 -10.43 -13.29 23.65
CA ARG A 293 -10.38 -12.90 25.07
C ARG A 293 -11.78 -12.64 25.64
N GLY A 294 -12.76 -12.23 24.79
CA GLY A 294 -14.09 -11.81 25.23
C GLY A 294 -14.04 -10.44 25.93
N GLU A 295 -15.20 -9.83 26.12
CA GLU A 295 -15.35 -8.73 27.06
C GLU A 295 -15.19 -9.30 28.47
N THR A 296 -14.18 -8.86 29.21
CA THR A 296 -14.08 -9.08 30.67
C THR A 296 -14.93 -8.06 31.41
#